data_d40fb6af7456b9d98760558960b31e35
#
_entry.id   d40fb6af7456b9d98760558960b31e35
#
_cell.length_a   1.000
_cell.length_b   1.000
_cell.length_c   1.000
_cell.angle_alpha   90.00
_cell.angle_beta   90.00
_cell.angle_gamma   90.00
#
_symmetry.space_group_name_H-M   'P 1'
#
loop_
_entity.id
_entity.type
_entity.pdbx_description
1 polymer ?
#
loop_
_entity_poly.entity_id
_entity_poly.type
_entity_poly.pdbx_seq_one_letter_code
_entity_poly.pdbx_strand_id
1 'polypeptide(L)'
;KMLRGGAFKPRTSPYSFQGLELEGLKLLKEAKEKTGLPIVTEIMSPKMVEIFDKDVDLIQVGARNMQNFDLLKELGNTKKPVLLKRGLSSTIEEWLMSAEYILASGNPNVVLCERGIRTFETYTRNTLDLSAIPAIKRLSHLPVIVDPSHSAGMSWMVEPLSLAAMTVGADGLIVEVHNCPEKAWCDGAQSLDKKQFENMMNKMKAIGVHVGKKI
;
A
#
# COMPACT_ATOMS: atom_id res chain seq x y z
N LYS A 1 2.38 2.49 13.33
CA LYS A 1 3.03 3.19 12.19
C LYS A 1 4.12 2.29 11.65
N MET A 2 4.33 2.31 10.33
CA MET A 2 5.31 1.46 9.65
C MET A 2 6.03 2.29 8.59
N LEU A 3 7.24 1.89 8.22
CA LEU A 3 8.03 2.48 7.14
C LEU A 3 7.90 1.61 5.89
N ARG A 4 7.35 2.15 4.80
CA ARG A 4 7.30 1.47 3.51
C ARG A 4 8.41 1.99 2.59
N GLY A 5 9.21 1.09 2.05
CA GLY A 5 10.18 1.39 1.01
C GLY A 5 10.06 0.43 -0.16
N GLY A 6 10.16 0.93 -1.39
CA GLY A 6 10.11 0.10 -2.59
C GLY A 6 11.49 -0.44 -2.97
N ALA A 7 11.98 -1.47 -2.27
CA ALA A 7 13.25 -2.11 -2.60
C ALA A 7 13.21 -2.74 -4.00
N PHE A 8 12.08 -3.35 -4.34
CA PHE A 8 11.80 -3.91 -5.67
C PHE A 8 10.64 -3.12 -6.29
N LYS A 9 10.72 -2.81 -7.58
CA LYS A 9 9.73 -1.96 -8.24
C LYS A 9 9.25 -2.57 -9.56
N PRO A 10 7.96 -2.96 -9.68
CA PRO A 10 7.38 -3.36 -10.95
C PRO A 10 7.24 -2.13 -11.85
N ARG A 11 7.87 -2.14 -13.00
CA ARG A 11 7.85 -1.03 -13.94
C ARG A 11 7.25 -1.43 -15.27
N THR A 12 6.50 -0.52 -15.89
CA THR A 12 5.97 -0.70 -17.23
C THR A 12 7.10 -0.68 -18.27
N SER A 13 8.11 0.19 -18.07
CA SER A 13 9.28 0.24 -18.93
C SER A 13 10.48 -0.46 -18.28
N PRO A 14 11.19 -1.35 -19.00
CA PRO A 14 12.40 -1.99 -18.48
C PRO A 14 13.56 -1.02 -18.28
N TYR A 15 13.49 0.17 -18.86
CA TYR A 15 14.51 1.22 -18.73
C TYR A 15 14.30 2.13 -17.51
N SER A 16 13.16 2.00 -16.81
CA SER A 16 12.89 2.74 -15.58
C SER A 16 13.67 2.13 -14.41
N PHE A 17 13.89 2.93 -13.37
CA PHE A 17 14.51 2.46 -12.12
C PHE A 17 13.77 1.27 -11.52
N GLN A 18 14.42 0.12 -11.41
CA GLN A 18 13.84 -1.15 -10.97
C GLN A 18 13.85 -1.35 -9.44
N GLY A 19 14.38 -0.40 -8.70
CA GLY A 19 14.66 -0.52 -7.27
C GLY A 19 16.13 -0.90 -7.01
N LEU A 20 16.53 -0.84 -5.74
CA LEU A 20 17.86 -1.27 -5.29
C LEU A 20 17.88 -2.75 -4.89
N GLU A 21 16.78 -3.47 -5.07
CA GLU A 21 16.62 -4.89 -4.80
C GLU A 21 17.13 -5.30 -3.39
N LEU A 22 18.03 -6.27 -3.30
CA LEU A 22 18.57 -6.74 -2.02
C LEU A 22 19.33 -5.66 -1.25
N GLU A 23 19.97 -4.72 -1.94
CA GLU A 23 20.60 -3.56 -1.30
C GLU A 23 19.55 -2.63 -0.68
N GLY A 24 18.44 -2.40 -1.39
CA GLY A 24 17.29 -1.66 -0.86
C GLY A 24 16.69 -2.32 0.40
N LEU A 25 16.67 -3.65 0.45
CA LEU A 25 16.21 -4.38 1.62
C LEU A 25 17.15 -4.19 2.82
N LYS A 26 18.49 -4.18 2.60
CA LYS A 26 19.46 -3.86 3.66
C LYS A 26 19.25 -2.45 4.21
N LEU A 27 19.08 -1.45 3.34
CA LEU A 27 18.81 -0.07 3.75
C LEU A 27 17.52 0.06 4.57
N LEU A 28 16.47 -0.70 4.22
CA LEU A 28 15.24 -0.76 5.01
C LEU A 28 15.47 -1.37 6.39
N LYS A 29 16.29 -2.41 6.51
CA LYS A 29 16.66 -3.02 7.79
C LYS A 29 17.44 -2.04 8.66
N GLU A 30 18.40 -1.32 8.11
CA GLU A 30 19.12 -0.26 8.83
C GLU A 30 18.17 0.85 9.30
N ALA A 31 17.22 1.25 8.46
CA ALA A 31 16.20 2.23 8.84
C ALA A 31 15.32 1.72 9.98
N LYS A 32 14.93 0.44 9.96
CA LYS A 32 14.20 -0.22 11.05
C LYS A 32 15.00 -0.20 12.35
N GLU A 33 16.28 -0.56 12.32
CA GLU A 33 17.16 -0.56 13.49
C GLU A 33 17.30 0.86 14.11
N LYS A 34 17.43 1.88 13.24
CA LYS A 34 17.56 3.29 13.69
C LYS A 34 16.27 3.90 14.20
N THR A 35 15.11 3.49 13.71
CA THR A 35 13.82 4.16 13.99
C THR A 35 12.89 3.33 14.86
N GLY A 36 13.12 2.03 14.97
CA GLY A 36 12.19 1.08 15.60
C GLY A 36 10.91 0.83 14.80
N LEU A 37 10.76 1.41 13.59
CA LEU A 37 9.55 1.24 12.78
C LEU A 37 9.60 -0.09 12.03
N PRO A 38 8.52 -0.90 12.09
CA PRO A 38 8.38 -2.07 11.22
C PRO A 38 8.45 -1.68 9.75
N ILE A 39 9.04 -2.54 8.92
CA ILE A 39 9.23 -2.28 7.49
C ILE A 39 8.22 -3.01 6.61
N VAL A 40 7.82 -2.31 5.55
CA VAL A 40 6.95 -2.83 4.49
C VAL A 40 7.67 -2.71 3.15
N THR A 41 7.70 -3.77 2.37
CA THR A 41 8.22 -3.70 1.00
C THR A 41 7.50 -4.68 0.08
N GLU A 42 7.56 -4.41 -1.24
CA GLU A 42 6.83 -5.16 -2.24
C GLU A 42 7.60 -6.40 -2.69
N ILE A 43 6.93 -7.56 -2.66
CA ILE A 43 7.45 -8.81 -3.21
C ILE A 43 7.05 -8.95 -4.68
N MET A 44 7.99 -9.45 -5.50
CA MET A 44 7.80 -9.57 -6.95
C MET A 44 7.65 -11.02 -7.42
N SER A 45 8.14 -11.99 -6.66
CA SER A 45 8.21 -13.38 -7.10
C SER A 45 8.08 -14.36 -5.93
N PRO A 46 7.45 -15.53 -6.12
CA PRO A 46 7.42 -16.60 -5.12
C PRO A 46 8.80 -17.00 -4.62
N LYS A 47 9.81 -16.94 -5.47
CA LYS A 47 11.22 -17.28 -5.13
C LYS A 47 11.82 -16.41 -4.02
N MET A 48 11.19 -15.28 -3.73
CA MET A 48 11.67 -14.33 -2.71
C MET A 48 11.00 -14.51 -1.36
N VAL A 49 10.01 -15.38 -1.24
CA VAL A 49 9.18 -15.51 -0.03
C VAL A 49 10.04 -15.83 1.20
N GLU A 50 11.02 -16.73 1.10
CA GLU A 50 11.91 -17.08 2.20
C GLU A 50 12.70 -15.87 2.75
N ILE A 51 13.25 -15.03 1.87
CA ILE A 51 13.98 -13.81 2.25
C ILE A 51 13.03 -12.82 2.92
N PHE A 52 11.83 -12.64 2.35
CA PHE A 52 10.84 -11.72 2.88
C PHE A 52 10.27 -12.18 4.21
N ASP A 53 10.03 -13.46 4.40
CA ASP A 53 9.56 -14.03 5.67
C ASP A 53 10.56 -13.77 6.81
N LYS A 54 11.86 -13.80 6.49
CA LYS A 54 12.92 -13.50 7.46
C LYS A 54 13.06 -12.00 7.77
N ASP A 55 13.08 -11.15 6.74
CA ASP A 55 13.61 -9.80 6.84
C ASP A 55 12.52 -8.69 6.84
N VAL A 56 11.28 -8.99 6.45
CA VAL A 56 10.19 -8.00 6.29
C VAL A 56 9.13 -8.21 7.36
N ASP A 57 8.51 -7.14 7.84
CA ASP A 57 7.45 -7.21 8.87
C ASP A 57 6.05 -7.29 8.28
N LEU A 58 5.81 -6.66 7.13
CA LEU A 58 4.57 -6.71 6.37
C LEU A 58 4.91 -6.82 4.88
N ILE A 59 4.53 -7.92 4.25
CA ILE A 59 4.85 -8.19 2.84
C ILE A 59 3.79 -7.55 1.95
N GLN A 60 4.18 -6.62 1.08
CA GLN A 60 3.25 -6.00 0.13
C GLN A 60 3.17 -6.80 -1.16
N VAL A 61 1.96 -7.15 -1.58
CA VAL A 61 1.64 -7.61 -2.93
C VAL A 61 1.11 -6.42 -3.73
N GLY A 62 1.83 -6.01 -4.75
CA GLY A 62 1.45 -4.90 -5.61
C GLY A 62 0.24 -5.21 -6.49
N ALA A 63 -0.43 -4.16 -6.97
CA ALA A 63 -1.64 -4.28 -7.78
C ALA A 63 -1.46 -5.16 -9.04
N ARG A 64 -0.27 -5.17 -9.64
CA ARG A 64 0.04 -6.00 -10.82
C ARG A 64 0.17 -7.48 -10.48
N ASN A 65 0.40 -7.83 -9.22
CA ASN A 65 0.54 -9.19 -8.71
C ASN A 65 -0.69 -9.66 -7.92
N MET A 66 -1.79 -8.90 -7.88
CA MET A 66 -3.00 -9.28 -7.15
C MET A 66 -3.54 -10.65 -7.58
N GLN A 67 -3.40 -11.00 -8.86
CA GLN A 67 -3.84 -12.27 -9.42
C GLN A 67 -2.67 -13.24 -9.72
N ASN A 68 -1.50 -13.01 -9.15
CA ASN A 68 -0.42 -13.97 -9.18
C ASN A 68 -0.68 -15.05 -8.12
N PHE A 69 -1.58 -15.98 -8.45
CA PHE A 69 -2.07 -16.98 -7.50
C PHE A 69 -0.99 -17.89 -6.93
N ASP A 70 0.07 -18.17 -7.69
CA ASP A 70 1.20 -18.93 -7.17
C ASP A 70 1.94 -18.16 -6.08
N LEU A 71 2.13 -16.84 -6.26
CA LEU A 71 2.69 -15.97 -5.21
C LEU A 71 1.76 -15.92 -3.98
N LEU A 72 0.45 -15.79 -4.20
CA LEU A 72 -0.53 -15.70 -3.10
C LEU A 72 -0.56 -16.99 -2.26
N LYS A 73 -0.52 -18.16 -2.90
CA LYS A 73 -0.44 -19.46 -2.22
C LYS A 73 0.84 -19.59 -1.38
N GLU A 74 2.01 -19.20 -1.94
CA GLU A 74 3.26 -19.22 -1.20
C GLU A 74 3.25 -18.27 0.01
N LEU A 75 2.64 -17.08 -0.12
CA LEU A 75 2.45 -16.16 1.00
C LEU A 75 1.47 -16.71 2.05
N GLY A 76 0.56 -17.58 1.66
CA GLY A 76 -0.30 -18.33 2.57
C GLY A 76 0.47 -19.28 3.50
N ASN A 77 1.65 -19.76 3.09
CA ASN A 77 2.51 -20.63 3.90
C ASN A 77 3.35 -19.86 4.94
N THR A 78 3.40 -18.52 4.85
CA THR A 78 4.11 -17.67 5.83
C THR A 78 3.19 -17.26 6.97
N LYS A 79 3.77 -16.75 8.06
CA LYS A 79 3.02 -16.11 9.17
C LYS A 79 3.09 -14.60 9.12
N LYS A 80 3.82 -14.04 8.16
CA LYS A 80 3.93 -12.59 8.01
C LYS A 80 2.63 -12.01 7.48
N PRO A 81 2.18 -10.88 8.00
CA PRO A 81 1.02 -10.21 7.44
C PRO A 81 1.29 -9.77 6.00
N VAL A 82 0.24 -9.81 5.19
CA VAL A 82 0.29 -9.48 3.76
C VAL A 82 -0.59 -8.27 3.48
N LEU A 83 -0.02 -7.23 2.87
CA LEU A 83 -0.75 -6.09 2.33
C LEU A 83 -1.08 -6.35 0.86
N LEU A 84 -2.34 -6.65 0.57
CA LEU A 84 -2.80 -6.97 -0.79
C LEU A 84 -3.42 -5.74 -1.45
N LYS A 85 -2.72 -5.15 -2.41
CA LYS A 85 -3.22 -4.01 -3.20
C LYS A 85 -4.20 -4.48 -4.26
N ARG A 86 -5.33 -3.76 -4.39
CA ARG A 86 -6.33 -4.00 -5.45
C ARG A 86 -5.73 -3.83 -6.84
N GLY A 87 -6.04 -4.74 -7.73
CA GLY A 87 -5.66 -4.67 -9.15
C GLY A 87 -6.29 -3.46 -9.85
N LEU A 88 -5.62 -2.97 -10.89
CA LEU A 88 -6.00 -1.73 -11.58
C LEU A 88 -7.38 -1.77 -12.25
N SER A 89 -7.89 -2.95 -12.57
CA SER A 89 -9.19 -3.16 -13.22
C SER A 89 -9.99 -4.28 -12.54
N SER A 90 -9.68 -4.54 -11.25
CA SER A 90 -10.27 -5.65 -10.50
C SER A 90 -11.54 -5.22 -9.77
N THR A 91 -12.56 -6.07 -9.84
CA THR A 91 -13.77 -5.93 -9.04
C THR A 91 -13.48 -6.14 -7.56
N ILE A 92 -14.41 -5.77 -6.68
CA ILE A 92 -14.31 -6.06 -5.25
C ILE A 92 -14.29 -7.57 -5.00
N GLU A 93 -15.08 -8.34 -5.75
CA GLU A 93 -15.14 -9.80 -5.65
C GLU A 93 -13.80 -10.45 -6.03
N GLU A 94 -13.20 -10.08 -7.15
CA GLU A 94 -11.88 -10.58 -7.55
C GLU A 94 -10.80 -10.26 -6.51
N TRP A 95 -10.88 -9.09 -5.89
CA TRP A 95 -9.94 -8.69 -4.86
C TRP A 95 -10.11 -9.52 -3.58
N LEU A 96 -11.35 -9.75 -3.14
CA LEU A 96 -11.66 -10.63 -2.02
C LEU A 96 -11.25 -12.08 -2.29
N MET A 97 -11.51 -12.60 -3.50
CA MET A 97 -11.07 -13.94 -3.88
C MET A 97 -9.55 -14.07 -3.92
N SER A 98 -8.84 -13.03 -4.31
CA SER A 98 -7.37 -13.01 -4.22
C SER A 98 -6.88 -13.04 -2.77
N ALA A 99 -7.56 -12.34 -1.85
CA ALA A 99 -7.27 -12.47 -0.42
C ALA A 99 -7.56 -13.89 0.10
N GLU A 100 -8.66 -14.51 -0.38
CA GLU A 100 -9.03 -15.89 -0.01
C GLU A 100 -7.95 -16.90 -0.40
N TYR A 101 -7.21 -16.73 -1.48
CA TYR A 101 -6.08 -17.59 -1.81
C TYR A 101 -5.00 -17.61 -0.70
N ILE A 102 -4.75 -16.46 -0.07
CA ILE A 102 -3.78 -16.37 1.04
C ILE A 102 -4.38 -17.01 2.30
N LEU A 103 -5.64 -16.70 2.61
CA LEU A 103 -6.35 -17.20 3.80
C LEU A 103 -6.49 -18.73 3.75
N ALA A 104 -6.96 -19.27 2.63
CA ALA A 104 -7.15 -20.70 2.43
C ALA A 104 -5.85 -21.50 2.44
N SER A 105 -4.72 -20.86 2.10
CA SER A 105 -3.39 -21.46 2.19
C SER A 105 -2.79 -21.42 3.61
N GLY A 106 -3.48 -20.81 4.60
CA GLY A 106 -3.12 -20.90 6.02
C GLY A 106 -2.65 -19.60 6.69
N ASN A 107 -2.61 -18.45 5.98
CA ASN A 107 -2.22 -17.17 6.56
C ASN A 107 -3.44 -16.24 6.75
N PRO A 108 -3.95 -16.08 7.98
CA PRO A 108 -5.11 -15.22 8.28
C PRO A 108 -4.77 -13.72 8.30
N ASN A 109 -3.50 -13.35 8.21
CA ASN A 109 -3.04 -11.98 8.43
C ASN A 109 -3.00 -11.19 7.10
N VAL A 110 -4.16 -10.85 6.56
CA VAL A 110 -4.28 -10.09 5.31
C VAL A 110 -4.85 -8.70 5.57
N VAL A 111 -4.25 -7.69 5.00
CA VAL A 111 -4.71 -6.29 4.96
C VAL A 111 -4.98 -5.91 3.51
N LEU A 112 -6.16 -5.41 3.23
CA LEU A 112 -6.52 -4.94 1.89
C LEU A 112 -6.08 -3.49 1.69
N CYS A 113 -5.69 -3.11 0.45
CA CYS A 113 -5.31 -1.74 0.13
C CYS A 113 -5.97 -1.27 -1.17
N GLU A 114 -6.95 -0.37 -1.04
CA GLU A 114 -7.51 0.37 -2.17
C GLU A 114 -6.48 1.40 -2.66
N ARG A 115 -6.21 1.44 -3.97
CA ARG A 115 -5.17 2.29 -4.58
C ARG A 115 -5.61 2.95 -5.89
N GLY A 116 -6.90 2.96 -6.15
CA GLY A 116 -7.50 3.43 -7.38
C GLY A 116 -7.60 2.37 -8.47
N ILE A 117 -8.61 2.50 -9.27
CA ILE A 117 -8.91 1.66 -10.42
C ILE A 117 -8.87 2.48 -11.72
N ARG A 118 -8.64 1.84 -12.84
CA ARG A 118 -8.75 2.45 -14.17
C ARG A 118 -10.22 2.67 -14.50
N THR A 119 -10.53 3.88 -14.91
CA THR A 119 -11.85 4.27 -15.43
C THR A 119 -11.66 5.01 -16.75
N PHE A 120 -12.73 5.56 -17.30
CA PHE A 120 -12.66 6.44 -18.47
C PHE A 120 -12.00 7.79 -18.17
N GLU A 121 -11.94 8.20 -16.88
CA GLU A 121 -11.33 9.46 -16.45
C GLU A 121 -9.79 9.35 -16.49
N THR A 122 -9.15 10.37 -17.05
CA THR A 122 -7.70 10.40 -17.28
C THR A 122 -6.98 11.56 -16.59
N TYR A 123 -7.69 12.42 -15.89
CA TYR A 123 -7.11 13.53 -15.16
C TYR A 123 -6.22 13.05 -14.01
N THR A 124 -6.68 12.07 -13.26
CA THR A 124 -5.89 11.37 -12.25
C THR A 124 -5.29 10.09 -12.82
N ARG A 125 -4.19 9.64 -12.24
CA ARG A 125 -3.54 8.38 -12.63
C ARG A 125 -4.49 7.18 -12.56
N ASN A 126 -5.34 7.13 -11.52
CA ASN A 126 -6.43 6.19 -11.34
C ASN A 126 -7.55 6.87 -10.54
N THR A 127 -8.77 6.40 -10.67
CA THR A 127 -9.91 6.85 -9.86
C THR A 127 -9.89 6.14 -8.52
N LEU A 128 -9.78 6.89 -7.41
CA LEU A 128 -9.86 6.33 -6.07
C LEU A 128 -11.30 5.92 -5.76
N ASP A 129 -11.54 4.62 -5.56
CA ASP A 129 -12.84 4.06 -5.23
C ASP A 129 -13.05 4.04 -3.71
N LEU A 130 -13.49 5.16 -3.15
CA LEU A 130 -13.80 5.24 -1.72
C LEU A 130 -15.04 4.42 -1.33
N SER A 131 -15.92 4.12 -2.29
CA SER A 131 -17.10 3.27 -2.05
C SER A 131 -16.72 1.81 -1.76
N ALA A 132 -15.54 1.38 -2.19
CA ALA A 132 -15.02 0.06 -1.87
C ALA A 132 -14.82 -0.13 -0.35
N ILE A 133 -14.51 0.93 0.41
CA ILE A 133 -14.23 0.82 1.84
C ILE A 133 -15.43 0.29 2.64
N PRO A 134 -16.61 0.97 2.63
CA PRO A 134 -17.78 0.44 3.33
C PRO A 134 -18.28 -0.89 2.74
N ALA A 135 -18.10 -1.13 1.43
CA ALA A 135 -18.45 -2.41 0.81
C ALA A 135 -17.59 -3.56 1.38
N ILE A 136 -16.27 -3.41 1.44
CA ILE A 136 -15.36 -4.39 2.04
C ILE A 136 -15.71 -4.65 3.50
N LYS A 137 -15.97 -3.61 4.28
CA LYS A 137 -16.32 -3.75 5.70
C LYS A 137 -17.63 -4.50 5.94
N ARG A 138 -18.53 -4.52 4.95
CA ARG A 138 -19.76 -5.31 4.99
C ARG A 138 -19.54 -6.76 4.56
N LEU A 139 -18.63 -6.99 3.62
CA LEU A 139 -18.41 -8.30 2.98
C LEU A 139 -17.31 -9.13 3.66
N SER A 140 -16.40 -8.49 4.40
CA SER A 140 -15.24 -9.15 4.98
C SER A 140 -14.87 -8.57 6.35
N HIS A 141 -14.19 -9.40 7.14
CA HIS A 141 -13.58 -9.00 8.41
C HIS A 141 -12.19 -8.36 8.24
N LEU A 142 -11.62 -8.42 7.04
CA LEU A 142 -10.27 -7.95 6.77
C LEU A 142 -10.18 -6.42 6.91
N PRO A 143 -9.11 -5.91 7.51
CA PRO A 143 -8.86 -4.47 7.53
C PRO A 143 -8.57 -3.95 6.13
N VAL A 144 -9.02 -2.72 5.85
CA VAL A 144 -8.82 -2.07 4.56
C VAL A 144 -8.19 -0.69 4.74
N ILE A 145 -7.04 -0.49 4.10
CA ILE A 145 -6.34 0.79 4.04
C ILE A 145 -6.43 1.40 2.64
N VAL A 146 -6.07 2.67 2.53
CA VAL A 146 -6.14 3.43 1.27
C VAL A 146 -4.79 4.02 0.90
N ASP A 147 -4.47 4.00 -0.38
CA ASP A 147 -3.29 4.59 -1.00
C ASP A 147 -3.68 5.74 -1.94
N PRO A 148 -3.83 6.96 -1.42
CA PRO A 148 -4.21 8.12 -2.22
C PRO A 148 -3.08 8.58 -3.15
N SER A 149 -1.81 8.34 -2.78
CA SER A 149 -0.66 8.72 -3.59
C SER A 149 -0.63 8.01 -4.94
N HIS A 150 -0.78 6.68 -4.93
CA HIS A 150 -0.80 5.90 -6.18
C HIS A 150 -2.13 5.98 -6.93
N SER A 151 -3.22 6.38 -6.29
CA SER A 151 -4.48 6.62 -7.00
C SER A 151 -4.44 7.92 -7.77
N ALA A 152 -4.20 9.04 -7.10
CA ALA A 152 -4.24 10.36 -7.73
C ALA A 152 -3.03 10.63 -8.64
N GLY A 153 -1.83 10.24 -8.21
CA GLY A 153 -0.59 10.56 -8.91
C GLY A 153 -0.14 12.03 -8.76
N MET A 154 -0.79 12.79 -7.88
CA MET A 154 -0.56 14.22 -7.65
C MET A 154 -0.57 14.52 -6.15
N SER A 155 0.50 15.15 -5.63
CA SER A 155 0.71 15.39 -4.20
C SER A 155 -0.40 16.25 -3.56
N TRP A 156 -0.91 17.26 -4.26
CA TRP A 156 -1.95 18.15 -3.74
C TRP A 156 -3.31 17.46 -3.49
N MET A 157 -3.55 16.31 -4.14
CA MET A 157 -4.76 15.50 -3.92
C MET A 157 -4.62 14.52 -2.74
N VAL A 158 -3.41 14.25 -2.28
CA VAL A 158 -3.17 13.21 -1.25
C VAL A 158 -3.86 13.58 0.07
N GLU A 159 -3.73 14.82 0.53
CA GLU A 159 -4.37 15.27 1.77
C GLU A 159 -5.90 15.15 1.72
N PRO A 160 -6.64 15.77 0.77
CA PRO A 160 -8.10 15.68 0.75
C PRO A 160 -8.60 14.25 0.59
N LEU A 161 -7.94 13.41 -0.21
CA LEU A 161 -8.32 12.01 -0.36
C LEU A 161 -8.03 11.19 0.90
N SER A 162 -6.97 11.49 1.64
CA SER A 162 -6.67 10.88 2.93
C SER A 162 -7.74 11.16 3.97
N LEU A 163 -8.19 12.41 4.05
CA LEU A 163 -9.26 12.83 4.96
C LEU A 163 -10.59 12.14 4.61
N ALA A 164 -10.94 12.10 3.33
CA ALA A 164 -12.12 11.41 2.84
C ALA A 164 -12.07 9.90 3.12
N ALA A 165 -10.92 9.25 2.88
CA ALA A 165 -10.72 7.82 3.16
C ALA A 165 -10.94 7.49 4.64
N MET A 166 -10.43 8.32 5.54
CA MET A 166 -10.65 8.15 6.98
C MET A 166 -12.14 8.30 7.35
N THR A 167 -12.81 9.28 6.74
CA THR A 167 -14.22 9.56 7.01
C THR A 167 -15.15 8.44 6.57
N VAL A 168 -14.85 7.78 5.44
CA VAL A 168 -15.62 6.61 4.99
C VAL A 168 -15.28 5.30 5.71
N GLY A 169 -14.33 5.34 6.66
CA GLY A 169 -14.06 4.23 7.55
C GLY A 169 -12.78 3.43 7.28
N ALA A 170 -11.88 3.87 6.42
CA ALA A 170 -10.59 3.18 6.20
C ALA A 170 -9.83 2.93 7.52
N ASP A 171 -9.16 1.78 7.65
CA ASP A 171 -8.42 1.41 8.87
C ASP A 171 -7.01 2.02 8.91
N GLY A 172 -6.54 2.53 7.80
CA GLY A 172 -5.24 3.19 7.69
C GLY A 172 -5.01 3.79 6.32
N LEU A 173 -3.83 4.36 6.17
CA LEU A 173 -3.36 4.96 4.92
C LEU A 173 -1.94 4.49 4.62
N ILE A 174 -1.60 4.47 3.34
CA ILE A 174 -0.22 4.42 2.87
C ILE A 174 0.00 5.62 1.95
N VAL A 175 0.96 6.49 2.30
CA VAL A 175 1.25 7.72 1.55
C VAL A 175 2.73 7.83 1.25
N GLU A 176 3.04 8.39 0.10
CA GLU A 176 4.43 8.65 -0.26
C GLU A 176 4.90 9.99 0.29
N VAL A 177 6.04 9.96 0.98
CA VAL A 177 6.69 11.14 1.55
C VAL A 177 8.15 11.15 1.12
N HIS A 178 8.64 12.30 0.68
CA HIS A 178 10.02 12.49 0.30
C HIS A 178 10.56 13.81 0.86
N ASN A 179 11.82 13.84 1.28
CA ASN A 179 12.44 15.05 1.83
C ASN A 179 12.67 16.15 0.77
N CYS A 180 12.71 15.78 -0.51
CA CYS A 180 12.86 16.67 -1.66
C CYS A 180 12.19 16.02 -2.87
N PRO A 181 10.84 16.13 -3.04
CA PRO A 181 10.09 15.44 -4.08
C PRO A 181 10.61 15.65 -5.51
N GLU A 182 11.15 16.84 -5.80
CA GLU A 182 11.71 17.19 -7.11
C GLU A 182 12.97 16.37 -7.47
N LYS A 183 13.65 15.81 -6.46
CA LYS A 183 14.85 14.97 -6.63
C LYS A 183 14.56 13.48 -6.46
N ALA A 184 13.30 13.11 -6.30
CA ALA A 184 12.93 11.71 -6.14
C ALA A 184 13.25 10.92 -7.43
N TRP A 185 13.85 9.76 -7.28
CA TRP A 185 14.16 8.86 -8.41
C TRP A 185 12.91 8.28 -9.08
N CYS A 186 11.80 8.31 -8.38
CA CYS A 186 10.49 7.91 -8.88
C CYS A 186 9.38 8.55 -8.05
N ASP A 187 8.21 8.66 -8.64
CA ASP A 187 6.95 9.01 -7.98
C ASP A 187 6.98 10.38 -7.23
N GLY A 188 7.90 11.30 -7.59
CA GLY A 188 8.04 12.61 -6.95
C GLY A 188 6.78 13.48 -7.04
N ALA A 189 6.07 13.44 -8.17
CA ALA A 189 4.85 14.23 -8.39
C ALA A 189 3.73 13.91 -7.39
N GLN A 190 3.69 12.71 -6.85
CA GLN A 190 2.69 12.24 -5.88
C GLN A 190 3.20 12.23 -4.43
N SER A 191 4.48 12.50 -4.22
CA SER A 191 5.10 12.50 -2.88
C SER A 191 4.81 13.80 -2.16
N LEU A 192 4.43 13.68 -0.89
CA LEU A 192 4.34 14.82 0.03
C LEU A 192 5.75 15.19 0.50
N ASP A 193 6.01 16.48 0.70
CA ASP A 193 7.12 16.92 1.52
C ASP A 193 6.81 16.78 3.02
N LYS A 194 7.80 17.04 3.87
CA LYS A 194 7.63 16.92 5.34
C LYS A 194 6.53 17.82 5.89
N LYS A 195 6.42 19.06 5.39
CA LYS A 195 5.44 20.05 5.87
C LYS A 195 4.03 19.67 5.44
N GLN A 196 3.86 19.21 4.20
CA GLN A 196 2.59 18.72 3.69
C GLN A 196 2.12 17.50 4.50
N PHE A 197 3.02 16.56 4.79
CA PHE A 197 2.71 15.38 5.60
C PHE A 197 2.31 15.76 7.02
N GLU A 198 3.02 16.68 7.66
CA GLU A 198 2.68 17.18 9.00
C GLU A 198 1.29 17.84 9.03
N ASN A 199 0.99 18.72 8.06
CA ASN A 199 -0.31 19.34 7.92
C ASN A 199 -1.44 18.31 7.76
N MET A 200 -1.25 17.33 6.88
CA MET A 200 -2.21 16.24 6.69
C MET A 200 -2.44 15.49 8.00
N MET A 201 -1.38 15.12 8.72
CA MET A 201 -1.49 14.39 9.99
C MET A 201 -2.21 15.20 11.07
N ASN A 202 -2.00 16.52 11.14
CA ASN A 202 -2.72 17.38 12.09
C ASN A 202 -4.21 17.45 11.77
N LYS A 203 -4.60 17.60 10.51
CA LYS A 203 -6.00 17.57 10.06
C LYS A 203 -6.64 16.20 10.32
N MET A 204 -5.90 15.12 10.05
CA MET A 204 -6.37 13.76 10.32
C MET A 204 -6.65 13.54 11.81
N LYS A 205 -5.79 14.01 12.70
CA LYS A 205 -6.03 13.93 14.16
C LYS A 205 -7.32 14.66 14.54
N ALA A 206 -7.56 15.86 13.99
CA ALA A 206 -8.78 16.62 14.26
C ALA A 206 -10.05 15.89 13.80
N ILE A 207 -10.05 15.37 12.56
CA ILE A 207 -11.19 14.61 12.02
C ILE A 207 -11.34 13.26 12.75
N GLY A 208 -10.23 12.60 13.12
CA GLY A 208 -10.23 11.32 13.82
C GLY A 208 -11.13 11.33 15.07
N VAL A 209 -11.11 12.42 15.82
CA VAL A 209 -11.99 12.59 16.99
C VAL A 209 -13.48 12.47 16.62
N HIS A 210 -13.89 13.08 15.50
CA HIS A 210 -15.30 13.09 15.05
C HIS A 210 -15.74 11.73 14.48
N VAL A 211 -14.83 10.96 13.91
CA VAL A 211 -15.13 9.63 13.33
C VAL A 211 -14.76 8.48 14.25
N GLY A 212 -14.40 8.74 15.50
CA GLY A 212 -14.06 7.72 16.50
C GLY A 212 -12.77 6.95 16.24
N LYS A 213 -11.82 7.54 15.51
CA LYS A 213 -10.53 6.92 15.18
C LYS A 213 -9.37 7.57 15.95
N LYS A 214 -8.49 6.75 16.52
CA LYS A 214 -7.21 7.18 17.12
C LYS A 214 -6.11 7.15 16.06
N ILE A 215 -5.28 8.21 15.97
CA ILE A 215 -4.18 8.37 15.01
C ILE A 215 -2.84 8.51 15.72
#